data_0298a20e898a562d35e82fcefe3690c2
#
_entry.id   0298a20e898a562d35e82fcefe3690c2
#
_cell.length_a   1.000
_cell.length_b   1.000
_cell.length_c   1.000
_cell.angle_alpha   90.00
_cell.angle_beta   90.00
_cell.angle_gamma   90.00
#
_symmetry.space_group_name_H-M   'P 1'
#
loop_
_entity.id
_entity.type
_entity.pdbx_description
1 polymer ?
#
loop_
_entity_poly.entity_id
_entity_poly.type
_entity_poly.pdbx_seq_one_letter_code
_entity_poly.pdbx_strand_id
1 'polypeptide(L)'
;MVDSNPTTALSWSELEAMAPPAAERVEGPANAQATLRLFGQPESSVRVTLFRDHHAWCPYCQKVWLWLEFRRIPYRIRKVTMRCYGPKEPWFTALVPSGMLPALELDGRLLTESDRILEALERTFGPVGVPMGDRRVRALRDLERLLFRAWCIWLCTPGLNERQERQARDQFQAVARRMEDARAVYVSASSAWPSRVASPAIQPCTATA
;
A
#
# COMPACT_ATOMS: atom_id res chain seq x y z
N MET A 1 -6.45 11.92 -45.48
CA MET A 1 -6.86 10.53 -45.25
C MET A 1 -6.07 10.08 -44.05
N VAL A 2 -6.72 9.97 -42.91
CA VAL A 2 -6.11 9.45 -41.70
C VAL A 2 -6.36 7.96 -41.70
N ASP A 3 -5.29 7.16 -41.91
CA ASP A 3 -5.33 5.71 -41.84
C ASP A 3 -5.76 5.30 -40.42
N SER A 4 -7.04 4.99 -40.29
CA SER A 4 -7.59 4.33 -39.09
C SER A 4 -7.26 2.85 -39.17
N ASN A 5 -6.04 2.49 -38.78
CA ASN A 5 -5.71 1.09 -38.51
C ASN A 5 -6.47 0.65 -37.25
N PRO A 6 -7.45 -0.25 -37.35
CA PRO A 6 -8.12 -0.74 -36.15
C PRO A 6 -7.10 -1.52 -35.31
N THR A 7 -6.65 -0.93 -34.24
CA THR A 7 -5.85 -1.65 -33.25
C THR A 7 -6.70 -2.84 -32.77
N THR A 8 -6.41 -4.02 -33.29
CA THR A 8 -7.11 -5.25 -32.88
C THR A 8 -6.88 -5.43 -31.39
N ALA A 9 -7.96 -5.40 -30.62
CA ALA A 9 -7.86 -5.65 -29.18
C ALA A 9 -7.26 -7.02 -28.94
N LEU A 10 -6.31 -7.09 -28.01
CA LEU A 10 -5.69 -8.35 -27.63
C LEU A 10 -6.74 -9.31 -27.03
N SER A 11 -6.64 -10.58 -27.38
CA SER A 11 -7.43 -11.64 -26.76
C SER A 11 -6.98 -11.87 -25.29
N TRP A 12 -7.84 -12.49 -24.49
CA TRP A 12 -7.48 -12.85 -23.11
C TRP A 12 -6.26 -13.78 -23.06
N SER A 13 -6.12 -14.70 -24.00
CA SER A 13 -4.97 -15.60 -24.07
C SER A 13 -3.65 -14.85 -24.37
N GLU A 14 -3.69 -13.82 -25.21
CA GLU A 14 -2.52 -12.97 -25.46
C GLU A 14 -2.16 -12.13 -24.24
N LEU A 15 -3.17 -11.58 -23.52
CA LEU A 15 -2.96 -10.86 -22.27
C LEU A 15 -2.40 -11.76 -21.16
N GLU A 16 -2.88 -12.99 -21.05
CA GLU A 16 -2.37 -13.98 -20.10
C GLU A 16 -0.94 -14.40 -20.43
N ALA A 17 -0.59 -14.54 -21.72
CA ALA A 17 0.78 -14.83 -22.15
C ALA A 17 1.75 -13.69 -21.85
N MET A 18 1.27 -12.45 -21.81
CA MET A 18 2.05 -11.27 -21.41
C MET A 18 2.18 -11.11 -19.91
N ALA A 19 1.39 -11.83 -19.10
CA ALA A 19 1.48 -11.75 -17.64
C ALA A 19 2.83 -12.32 -17.16
N PRO A 20 3.48 -11.70 -16.15
CA PRO A 20 4.74 -12.21 -15.63
C PRO A 20 4.56 -13.63 -15.08
N PRO A 21 5.58 -14.51 -15.22
CA PRO A 21 5.57 -15.85 -14.68
C PRO A 21 5.23 -15.89 -13.19
N ALA A 22 4.66 -16.99 -12.71
CA ALA A 22 4.30 -17.13 -11.30
C ALA A 22 5.50 -16.94 -10.35
N ALA A 23 6.70 -17.39 -10.76
CA ALA A 23 7.93 -17.19 -10.00
C ALA A 23 8.28 -15.69 -9.82
N GLU A 24 8.07 -14.86 -10.85
CA GLU A 24 8.28 -13.42 -10.74
C GLU A 24 7.26 -12.74 -9.81
N ARG A 25 6.07 -13.31 -9.66
CA ARG A 25 5.07 -12.83 -8.69
C ARG A 25 5.48 -13.09 -7.24
N VAL A 26 6.35 -14.07 -7.01
CA VAL A 26 6.88 -14.42 -5.67
C VAL A 26 8.16 -13.65 -5.38
N GLU A 27 9.11 -13.58 -6.31
CA GLU A 27 10.45 -13.03 -6.09
C GLU A 27 10.72 -11.72 -6.86
N GLY A 28 10.02 -11.47 -7.94
CA GLY A 28 10.19 -10.30 -8.80
C GLY A 28 9.64 -9.00 -8.19
N PRO A 29 9.46 -7.95 -8.99
CA PRO A 29 8.86 -6.70 -8.55
C PRO A 29 7.46 -6.90 -7.98
N ALA A 30 7.10 -6.08 -7.00
CA ALA A 30 5.77 -6.09 -6.41
C ALA A 30 4.70 -5.79 -7.47
N ASN A 31 3.65 -6.60 -7.52
CA ASN A 31 2.53 -6.41 -8.43
C ASN A 31 1.19 -6.83 -7.78
N ALA A 32 0.07 -6.37 -8.38
CA ALA A 32 -1.26 -6.63 -7.85
C ALA A 32 -1.66 -8.13 -7.90
N GLN A 33 -1.00 -8.94 -8.72
CA GLN A 33 -1.33 -10.35 -8.92
C GLN A 33 -0.65 -11.27 -7.89
N ALA A 34 0.38 -10.82 -7.21
CA ALA A 34 1.08 -11.61 -6.21
C ALA A 34 0.13 -12.07 -5.09
N THR A 35 0.31 -13.32 -4.64
CA THR A 35 -0.37 -13.92 -3.50
C THR A 35 0.61 -14.37 -2.42
N LEU A 36 1.89 -14.46 -2.76
CA LEU A 36 2.98 -14.82 -1.88
C LEU A 36 4.22 -14.01 -2.26
N ARG A 37 4.96 -13.53 -1.26
CA ARG A 37 6.23 -12.82 -1.44
C ARG A 37 7.25 -13.42 -0.50
N LEU A 38 8.38 -13.88 -1.01
CA LEU A 38 9.38 -14.60 -0.21
C LEU A 38 10.73 -13.87 -0.10
N PHE A 39 11.12 -13.07 -1.09
CA PHE A 39 12.39 -12.32 -1.08
C PHE A 39 13.62 -13.22 -0.87
N GLY A 40 13.61 -14.41 -1.48
CA GLY A 40 14.67 -15.41 -1.34
C GLY A 40 14.66 -16.20 -0.03
N GLN A 41 13.63 -16.07 0.78
CA GLN A 41 13.48 -16.81 2.04
C GLN A 41 12.55 -18.03 1.85
N PRO A 42 12.69 -19.08 2.68
CA PRO A 42 11.80 -20.23 2.61
C PRO A 42 10.36 -19.85 3.01
N GLU A 43 9.38 -20.53 2.43
CA GLU A 43 7.96 -20.28 2.73
C GLU A 43 7.61 -20.49 4.21
N SER A 44 8.36 -21.34 4.91
CA SER A 44 8.22 -21.56 6.36
C SER A 44 8.55 -20.31 7.21
N SER A 45 9.22 -19.31 6.64
CA SER A 45 9.54 -18.05 7.32
C SER A 45 8.37 -17.04 7.29
N VAL A 46 7.30 -17.33 6.55
CA VAL A 46 6.14 -16.44 6.42
C VAL A 46 5.35 -16.39 7.73
N ARG A 47 5.38 -15.22 8.38
CA ARG A 47 4.67 -14.92 9.62
C ARG A 47 3.51 -13.96 9.42
N VAL A 48 3.39 -13.39 8.22
CA VAL A 48 2.46 -12.30 7.91
C VAL A 48 1.50 -12.72 6.81
N THR A 49 0.20 -12.50 7.03
CA THR A 49 -0.82 -12.54 5.97
C THR A 49 -1.49 -11.17 5.86
N LEU A 50 -1.34 -10.52 4.71
CA LEU A 50 -1.98 -9.24 4.41
C LEU A 50 -3.31 -9.48 3.68
N PHE A 51 -4.41 -8.98 4.25
CA PHE A 51 -5.71 -8.91 3.60
C PHE A 51 -5.84 -7.53 2.95
N ARG A 52 -5.92 -7.50 1.62
CA ARG A 52 -6.02 -6.27 0.83
C ARG A 52 -7.00 -6.40 -0.33
N ASP A 53 -7.34 -5.28 -0.93
CA ASP A 53 -8.21 -5.25 -2.10
C ASP A 53 -7.60 -5.96 -3.33
N HIS A 54 -8.47 -6.47 -4.20
CA HIS A 54 -8.06 -7.19 -5.41
C HIS A 54 -7.23 -6.35 -6.38
N HIS A 55 -7.59 -5.06 -6.52
CA HIS A 55 -7.03 -4.18 -7.54
C HIS A 55 -5.82 -3.37 -7.05
N ALA A 56 -5.45 -3.50 -5.77
CA ALA A 56 -4.38 -2.72 -5.15
C ALA A 56 -4.62 -1.19 -5.17
N TRP A 57 -5.89 -0.76 -5.12
CA TRP A 57 -6.26 0.66 -5.17
C TRP A 57 -6.53 1.27 -3.80
N CYS A 58 -6.71 0.45 -2.77
CA CYS A 58 -6.91 0.95 -1.42
C CYS A 58 -5.62 1.61 -0.88
N PRO A 59 -5.59 2.93 -0.64
CA PRO A 59 -4.38 3.63 -0.20
C PRO A 59 -3.90 3.16 1.18
N TYR A 60 -4.82 2.77 2.05
CA TYR A 60 -4.49 2.23 3.36
C TYR A 60 -3.88 0.83 3.28
N CYS A 61 -4.33 0.01 2.31
CA CYS A 61 -3.68 -1.26 2.01
C CYS A 61 -2.28 -1.05 1.44
N GLN A 62 -2.10 -0.07 0.56
CA GLN A 62 -0.81 0.26 -0.03
C GLN A 62 0.22 0.68 1.02
N LYS A 63 -0.16 1.43 2.06
CA LYS A 63 0.74 1.79 3.16
C LYS A 63 1.41 0.56 3.78
N VAL A 64 0.61 -0.44 4.12
CA VAL A 64 1.09 -1.68 4.74
C VAL A 64 1.87 -2.52 3.74
N TRP A 65 1.37 -2.62 2.51
CA TRP A 65 2.02 -3.37 1.45
C TRP A 65 3.42 -2.82 1.12
N LEU A 66 3.54 -1.51 0.90
CA LEU A 66 4.82 -0.85 0.64
C LEU A 66 5.81 -1.03 1.79
N TRP A 67 5.34 -0.99 3.03
CA TRP A 67 6.18 -1.25 4.19
C TRP A 67 6.77 -2.66 4.18
N LEU A 68 5.94 -3.69 3.91
CA LEU A 68 6.39 -5.09 3.81
C LEU A 68 7.39 -5.29 2.67
N GLU A 69 7.12 -4.72 1.49
CA GLU A 69 8.01 -4.77 0.33
C GLU A 69 9.35 -4.07 0.61
N PHE A 70 9.30 -2.88 1.19
CA PHE A 70 10.51 -2.12 1.52
C PHE A 70 11.40 -2.86 2.52
N ARG A 71 10.80 -3.47 3.52
CA ARG A 71 11.50 -4.28 4.53
C ARG A 71 11.85 -5.69 4.05
N ARG A 72 11.36 -6.10 2.87
CA ARG A 72 11.52 -7.45 2.33
C ARG A 72 11.11 -8.54 3.34
N ILE A 73 9.99 -8.30 4.04
CA ILE A 73 9.42 -9.25 4.98
C ILE A 73 8.60 -10.28 4.19
N PRO A 74 8.85 -11.59 4.32
CA PRO A 74 8.02 -12.61 3.67
C PRO A 74 6.56 -12.55 4.15
N TYR A 75 5.62 -12.57 3.20
CA TYR A 75 4.20 -12.49 3.54
C TYR A 75 3.30 -13.15 2.49
N ARG A 76 2.12 -13.57 2.94
CA ARG A 76 1.01 -14.00 2.07
C ARG A 76 0.06 -12.84 1.83
N ILE A 77 -0.64 -12.89 0.71
CA ILE A 77 -1.70 -11.93 0.37
C ILE A 77 -2.99 -12.70 0.18
N ARG A 78 -4.04 -12.31 0.91
CA ARG A 78 -5.41 -12.73 0.67
C ARG A 78 -6.20 -11.55 0.14
N LYS A 79 -6.71 -11.70 -1.08
CA LYS A 79 -7.44 -10.65 -1.78
C LYS A 79 -8.88 -10.61 -1.32
N VAL A 80 -9.40 -9.39 -1.14
CA VAL A 80 -10.76 -9.13 -0.65
C VAL A 80 -11.42 -8.10 -1.55
N THR A 81 -12.68 -8.29 -1.89
CA THR A 81 -13.45 -7.35 -2.72
C THR A 81 -13.63 -6.01 -1.99
N MET A 82 -13.32 -4.90 -2.65
CA MET A 82 -13.68 -3.57 -2.14
C MET A 82 -15.18 -3.36 -2.20
N ARG A 83 -15.72 -2.64 -1.21
CA ARG A 83 -17.16 -2.37 -1.11
C ARG A 83 -17.77 -1.70 -2.36
N CYS A 84 -16.97 -0.91 -3.07
CA CYS A 84 -17.39 -0.23 -4.31
C CYS A 84 -17.53 -1.18 -5.51
N TYR A 85 -17.01 -2.42 -5.43
CA TYR A 85 -17.08 -3.43 -6.50
C TYR A 85 -18.02 -4.59 -6.18
N GLY A 86 -18.59 -4.62 -5.00
CA GLY A 86 -19.55 -5.66 -4.62
C GLY A 86 -19.51 -6.03 -3.14
N PRO A 87 -20.28 -7.06 -2.76
CA PRO A 87 -20.26 -7.56 -1.40
C PRO A 87 -18.89 -8.18 -1.09
N LYS A 88 -18.46 -8.04 0.15
CA LYS A 88 -17.25 -8.70 0.64
C LYS A 88 -17.50 -10.19 0.82
N GLU A 89 -16.44 -10.96 0.69
CA GLU A 89 -16.46 -12.39 0.91
C GLU A 89 -16.95 -12.72 2.33
N PRO A 90 -17.88 -13.68 2.50
CA PRO A 90 -18.40 -14.05 3.83
C PRO A 90 -17.32 -14.50 4.80
N TRP A 91 -16.29 -15.22 4.33
CA TRP A 91 -15.15 -15.63 5.16
C TRP A 91 -14.39 -14.43 5.73
N PHE A 92 -14.30 -13.34 4.95
CA PHE A 92 -13.58 -12.14 5.42
C PHE A 92 -14.41 -11.36 6.45
N THR A 93 -15.71 -11.21 6.23
CA THR A 93 -16.60 -10.54 7.19
C THR A 93 -16.78 -11.33 8.48
N ALA A 94 -16.67 -12.66 8.43
CA ALA A 94 -16.59 -13.48 9.63
C ALA A 94 -15.29 -13.25 10.42
N LEU A 95 -14.16 -13.04 9.72
CA LEU A 95 -12.86 -12.75 10.33
C LEU A 95 -12.75 -11.29 10.81
N VAL A 96 -13.22 -10.36 9.99
CA VAL A 96 -13.19 -8.90 10.22
C VAL A 96 -14.61 -8.35 10.12
N PRO A 97 -15.39 -8.34 11.22
CA PRO A 97 -16.81 -7.94 11.17
C PRO A 97 -17.06 -6.52 10.63
N SER A 98 -16.12 -5.59 10.81
CA SER A 98 -16.19 -4.25 10.23
C SER A 98 -16.10 -4.25 8.69
N GLY A 99 -15.56 -5.31 8.10
CA GLY A 99 -15.29 -5.41 6.66
C GLY A 99 -14.23 -4.40 6.17
N MET A 100 -13.52 -3.71 7.06
CA MET A 100 -12.54 -2.69 6.67
C MET A 100 -11.21 -3.30 6.25
N LEU A 101 -10.56 -2.65 5.27
CA LEU A 101 -9.23 -3.00 4.79
C LEU A 101 -8.25 -1.84 5.05
N PRO A 102 -6.97 -2.14 5.25
CA PRO A 102 -6.36 -3.47 5.37
C PRO A 102 -6.68 -4.17 6.69
N ALA A 103 -6.60 -5.48 6.66
CA ALA A 103 -6.38 -6.29 7.86
C ALA A 103 -5.08 -7.08 7.68
N LEU A 104 -4.46 -7.53 8.77
CA LEU A 104 -3.22 -8.27 8.74
C LEU A 104 -3.20 -9.29 9.87
N GLU A 105 -2.78 -10.51 9.57
CA GLU A 105 -2.45 -11.52 10.55
C GLU A 105 -0.94 -11.56 10.74
N LEU A 106 -0.49 -11.44 11.97
CA LEU A 106 0.91 -11.53 12.38
C LEU A 106 1.01 -12.59 13.49
N ASP A 107 1.71 -13.67 13.22
CA ASP A 107 1.87 -14.80 14.15
C ASP A 107 0.53 -15.32 14.71
N GLY A 108 -0.49 -15.44 13.85
CA GLY A 108 -1.83 -15.88 14.23
C GLY A 108 -2.70 -14.79 14.90
N ARG A 109 -2.17 -13.59 15.13
CA ARG A 109 -2.91 -12.47 15.71
C ARG A 109 -3.44 -11.57 14.61
N LEU A 110 -4.77 -11.38 14.56
CA LEU A 110 -5.42 -10.46 13.64
C LEU A 110 -5.30 -9.01 14.11
N LEU A 111 -4.93 -8.13 13.20
CA LEU A 111 -4.80 -6.70 13.38
C LEU A 111 -5.61 -5.97 12.32
N THR A 112 -6.28 -4.90 12.70
CA THR A 112 -7.00 -3.98 11.82
C THR A 112 -6.48 -2.56 12.03
N GLU A 113 -6.88 -1.62 11.18
CA GLU A 113 -6.38 -0.24 11.14
C GLU A 113 -4.92 -0.15 10.68
N SER A 114 -4.70 0.45 9.50
CA SER A 114 -3.37 0.50 8.86
C SER A 114 -2.27 1.03 9.78
N ASP A 115 -2.61 1.99 10.64
CA ASP A 115 -1.66 2.61 11.56
C ASP A 115 -1.24 1.67 12.69
N ARG A 116 -2.20 0.94 13.27
CA ARG A 116 -1.93 -0.08 14.29
C ARG A 116 -1.17 -1.27 13.72
N ILE A 117 -1.48 -1.63 12.47
CA ILE A 117 -0.73 -2.66 11.73
C ILE A 117 0.73 -2.24 11.58
N LEU A 118 0.99 -1.02 11.10
CA LEU A 118 2.35 -0.52 10.92
C LEU A 118 3.11 -0.45 12.25
N GLU A 119 2.48 -0.01 13.32
CA GLU A 119 3.08 -0.01 14.66
C GLU A 119 3.44 -1.42 15.16
N ALA A 120 2.58 -2.42 14.88
CA ALA A 120 2.85 -3.81 15.24
C ALA A 120 3.99 -4.40 14.41
N LEU A 121 4.01 -4.14 13.10
CA LEU A 121 5.09 -4.55 12.20
C LEU A 121 6.42 -3.92 12.62
N GLU A 122 6.43 -2.63 12.96
CA GLU A 122 7.61 -1.93 13.44
C GLU A 122 8.14 -2.52 14.76
N ARG A 123 7.26 -2.82 15.71
CA ARG A 123 7.67 -3.49 16.96
C ARG A 123 8.29 -4.86 16.74
N THR A 124 7.82 -5.58 15.72
CA THR A 124 8.26 -6.96 15.46
C THR A 124 9.52 -7.03 14.60
N PHE A 125 9.63 -6.15 13.59
CA PHE A 125 10.68 -6.22 12.57
C PHE A 125 11.62 -4.99 12.57
N GLY A 126 11.40 -4.04 13.46
CA GLY A 126 12.13 -2.77 13.54
C GLY A 126 11.58 -1.70 12.60
N PRO A 127 11.91 -0.42 12.85
CA PRO A 127 11.37 0.70 12.09
C PRO A 127 11.92 0.79 10.65
N VAL A 128 11.15 1.45 9.78
CA VAL A 128 11.60 1.95 8.49
C VAL A 128 11.96 3.42 8.66
N GLY A 129 13.23 3.70 8.93
CA GLY A 129 13.65 5.07 9.17
C GLY A 129 13.16 5.64 10.51
N VAL A 130 12.46 6.78 10.46
CA VAL A 130 11.93 7.42 11.69
C VAL A 130 10.75 6.60 12.23
N PRO A 131 10.77 6.24 13.53
CA PRO A 131 9.71 5.42 14.13
C PRO A 131 8.32 6.04 14.01
N MET A 132 7.30 5.19 13.88
CA MET A 132 5.88 5.59 13.84
C MET A 132 5.44 6.35 15.10
N GLY A 133 6.11 6.12 16.23
CA GLY A 133 5.91 6.82 17.49
C GLY A 133 6.47 8.25 17.54
N ASP A 134 7.29 8.66 16.56
CA ASP A 134 7.83 10.01 16.52
C ASP A 134 6.72 11.07 16.35
N ARG A 135 6.81 12.17 17.10
CA ARG A 135 5.81 13.26 17.08
C ARG A 135 5.60 13.84 15.67
N ARG A 136 6.68 13.98 14.90
CA ARG A 136 6.65 14.53 13.54
C ARG A 136 5.93 13.59 12.58
N VAL A 137 6.21 12.28 12.68
CA VAL A 137 5.53 11.25 11.88
C VAL A 137 4.04 11.24 12.19
N ARG A 138 3.65 11.31 13.46
CA ARG A 138 2.24 11.39 13.86
C ARG A 138 1.55 12.63 13.28
N ALA A 139 2.19 13.81 13.40
CA ALA A 139 1.65 15.05 12.86
C ALA A 139 1.45 15.00 11.33
N LEU A 140 2.40 14.41 10.58
CA LEU A 140 2.28 14.22 9.14
C LEU A 140 1.14 13.27 8.78
N ARG A 141 0.91 12.23 9.58
CA ARG A 141 -0.18 11.27 9.38
C ARG A 141 -1.54 11.87 9.66
N ASP A 142 -1.66 12.71 10.68
CA ASP A 142 -2.89 13.46 10.94
C ASP A 142 -3.20 14.41 9.79
N LEU A 143 -2.17 15.06 9.25
CA LEU A 143 -2.31 15.94 8.11
C LEU A 143 -2.68 15.18 6.82
N GLU A 144 -2.12 14.00 6.58
CA GLU A 144 -2.50 13.11 5.48
C GLU A 144 -3.98 12.73 5.55
N ARG A 145 -4.50 12.40 6.73
CA ARG A 145 -5.93 12.09 6.92
C ARG A 145 -6.83 13.30 6.64
N LEU A 146 -6.39 14.49 7.05
CA LEU A 146 -7.11 15.72 6.73
C LEU A 146 -7.13 15.96 5.23
N LEU A 147 -6.01 15.74 4.53
CA LEU A 147 -5.91 15.89 3.08
C LEU A 147 -6.85 14.92 2.36
N PHE A 148 -6.81 13.64 2.74
CA PHE A 148 -7.68 12.63 2.15
C PHE A 148 -9.16 12.95 2.39
N ARG A 149 -9.53 13.37 3.60
CA ARG A 149 -10.90 13.78 3.90
C ARG A 149 -11.35 14.98 3.06
N ALA A 150 -10.52 16.01 2.94
CA ALA A 150 -10.80 17.18 2.14
C ALA A 150 -10.96 16.82 0.65
N TRP A 151 -10.11 15.92 0.15
CA TRP A 151 -10.19 15.37 -1.21
C TRP A 151 -11.53 14.64 -1.43
N CYS A 152 -11.94 13.76 -0.50
CA CYS A 152 -13.21 13.03 -0.59
C CYS A 152 -14.41 13.99 -0.58
N ILE A 153 -14.39 15.02 0.26
CA ILE A 153 -15.47 16.01 0.31
C ILE A 153 -15.59 16.74 -1.03
N TRP A 154 -14.47 17.14 -1.61
CA TRP A 154 -14.47 17.88 -2.87
C TRP A 154 -14.85 17.00 -4.07
N LEU A 155 -14.23 15.84 -4.24
CA LEU A 155 -14.36 15.05 -5.48
C LEU A 155 -15.35 13.88 -5.40
N CYS A 156 -15.68 13.42 -4.18
CA CYS A 156 -16.51 12.23 -4.01
C CYS A 156 -17.91 12.53 -3.43
N THR A 157 -18.23 13.79 -3.09
CA THR A 157 -19.56 14.15 -2.61
C THR A 157 -20.45 14.50 -3.79
N PRO A 158 -21.52 13.73 -4.07
CA PRO A 158 -22.42 14.03 -5.16
C PRO A 158 -23.32 15.23 -4.82
N GLY A 159 -23.73 15.98 -5.85
CA GLY A 159 -24.78 17.01 -5.70
C GLY A 159 -24.33 18.32 -5.02
N LEU A 160 -23.03 18.59 -4.95
CA LEU A 160 -22.55 19.89 -4.51
C LEU A 160 -22.98 20.97 -5.50
N ASN A 161 -23.53 22.11 -4.98
CA ASN A 161 -23.70 23.30 -5.79
C ASN A 161 -22.36 24.04 -5.97
N GLU A 162 -22.28 24.97 -6.91
CA GLU A 162 -21.04 25.71 -7.23
C GLU A 162 -20.34 26.36 -6.02
N ARG A 163 -21.14 26.92 -5.08
CA ARG A 163 -20.58 27.53 -3.87
C ARG A 163 -19.94 26.48 -2.96
N GLN A 164 -20.62 25.36 -2.77
CA GLN A 164 -20.13 24.25 -1.95
C GLN A 164 -18.88 23.62 -2.58
N GLU A 165 -18.88 23.45 -3.89
CA GLU A 165 -17.73 22.92 -4.62
C GLU A 165 -16.51 23.84 -4.48
N ARG A 166 -16.68 25.16 -4.69
CA ARG A 166 -15.60 26.13 -4.47
C ARG A 166 -15.06 26.05 -3.05
N GLN A 167 -15.95 26.03 -2.05
CA GLN A 167 -15.55 25.93 -0.64
C GLN A 167 -14.76 24.65 -0.35
N ALA A 168 -15.22 23.50 -0.86
CA ALA A 168 -14.56 22.22 -0.69
C ALA A 168 -13.16 22.20 -1.37
N ARG A 169 -13.05 22.73 -2.58
CA ARG A 169 -11.79 22.90 -3.30
C ARG A 169 -10.82 23.79 -2.53
N ASP A 170 -11.26 24.94 -2.04
CA ASP A 170 -10.43 25.89 -1.30
C ASP A 170 -9.92 25.26 0.00
N GLN A 171 -10.76 24.47 0.67
CA GLN A 171 -10.38 23.70 1.85
C GLN A 171 -9.32 22.65 1.52
N PHE A 172 -9.50 21.89 0.42
CA PHE A 172 -8.50 20.93 -0.04
C PHE A 172 -7.14 21.62 -0.33
N GLN A 173 -7.17 22.72 -1.08
CA GLN A 173 -5.96 23.47 -1.40
C GLN A 173 -5.25 24.02 -0.16
N ALA A 174 -6.01 24.47 0.85
CA ALA A 174 -5.43 24.94 2.11
C ALA A 174 -4.71 23.82 2.87
N VAL A 175 -5.29 22.60 2.90
CA VAL A 175 -4.63 21.45 3.51
C VAL A 175 -3.44 20.97 2.68
N ALA A 176 -3.54 20.98 1.34
CA ALA A 176 -2.43 20.63 0.46
C ALA A 176 -1.20 21.54 0.66
N ARG A 177 -1.41 22.87 0.77
CA ARG A 177 -0.32 23.81 1.12
C ARG A 177 0.33 23.46 2.46
N ARG A 178 -0.46 23.18 3.49
CA ARG A 178 0.09 22.73 4.79
C ARG A 178 0.91 21.45 4.69
N MET A 179 0.53 20.53 3.80
CA MET A 179 1.29 19.30 3.55
C MET A 179 2.65 19.63 2.87
N GLU A 180 2.66 20.54 1.89
CA GLU A 180 3.89 20.98 1.24
C GLU A 180 4.85 21.65 2.24
N ASP A 181 4.34 22.54 3.10
CA ASP A 181 5.14 23.20 4.13
C ASP A 181 5.73 22.19 5.12
N ALA A 182 4.90 21.23 5.58
CA ALA A 182 5.34 20.18 6.49
C ALA A 182 6.39 19.26 5.84
N ARG A 183 6.24 18.95 4.54
CA ARG A 183 7.22 18.19 3.77
C ARG A 183 8.56 18.92 3.68
N ALA A 184 8.53 20.20 3.38
CA ALA A 184 9.75 21.02 3.28
C ALA A 184 10.56 21.00 4.59
N VAL A 185 9.88 21.17 5.74
CA VAL A 185 10.49 21.07 7.07
C VAL A 185 11.04 19.67 7.34
N TYR A 186 10.31 18.62 6.97
CA TYR A 186 10.75 17.23 7.16
C TYR A 186 11.99 16.91 6.31
N VAL A 187 12.01 17.31 5.04
CA VAL A 187 13.13 17.08 4.12
C VAL A 187 14.36 17.87 4.57
N SER A 188 14.22 19.12 4.97
CA SER A 188 15.35 19.93 5.47
C SER A 188 15.95 19.37 6.78
N ALA A 189 15.10 18.83 7.66
CA ALA A 189 15.55 18.15 8.87
C ALA A 189 16.15 16.76 8.59
N SER A 190 15.80 16.15 7.45
CA SER A 190 16.28 14.83 7.02
C SER A 190 17.56 14.89 6.19
N SER A 191 18.11 16.07 5.91
CA SER A 191 19.46 16.20 5.32
C SER A 191 20.56 15.61 6.23
N ALA A 192 20.23 15.34 7.50
CA ALA A 192 20.97 14.49 8.42
C ALA A 192 20.64 12.98 8.28
N TRP A 193 19.81 12.59 7.27
CA TRP A 193 19.54 11.17 6.99
C TRP A 193 20.83 10.52 6.52
N PRO A 194 21.28 9.43 7.17
CA PRO A 194 22.43 8.71 6.67
C PRO A 194 22.10 8.23 5.25
N SER A 195 22.86 8.71 4.28
CA SER A 195 22.76 8.35 2.86
C SER A 195 23.09 6.86 2.57
N ARG A 196 23.02 6.02 3.58
CA ARG A 196 23.22 4.58 3.50
C ARG A 196 22.13 3.85 4.30
N VAL A 197 21.00 3.66 3.68
CA VAL A 197 20.38 2.34 3.82
C VAL A 197 21.28 1.44 2.96
N ALA A 198 22.27 0.81 3.58
CA ALA A 198 23.07 -0.20 2.92
C ALA A 198 22.07 -1.24 2.41
N SER A 199 21.91 -1.33 1.09
CA SER A 199 21.29 -2.48 0.49
C SER A 199 22.01 -3.69 1.06
N PRO A 200 21.33 -4.65 1.69
CA PRO A 200 22.01 -5.88 2.08
C PRO A 200 22.67 -6.44 0.81
N ALA A 201 23.98 -6.55 0.83
CA ALA A 201 24.74 -7.11 -0.27
C ALA A 201 24.10 -8.47 -0.61
N ILE A 202 23.64 -8.60 -1.84
CA ILE A 202 23.22 -9.88 -2.39
C ILE A 202 24.51 -10.68 -2.46
N GLN A 203 24.72 -11.57 -1.49
CA GLN A 203 25.78 -12.56 -1.60
C GLN A 203 25.38 -13.52 -2.73
N PRO A 204 26.23 -13.70 -3.76
CA PRO A 204 25.93 -14.68 -4.79
C PRO A 204 25.95 -16.07 -4.12
N CYS A 205 24.88 -16.84 -4.36
CA CYS A 205 24.80 -18.23 -3.98
C CYS A 205 25.94 -18.97 -4.71
N THR A 206 27.02 -19.29 -4.02
CA THR A 206 28.06 -20.21 -4.53
C THR A 206 27.43 -21.59 -4.57
N ALA A 207 27.06 -22.02 -5.78
CA ALA A 207 26.76 -23.42 -6.04
C ALA A 207 28.01 -24.23 -5.71
N THR A 208 27.96 -24.99 -4.63
CA THR A 208 28.92 -26.07 -4.38
C THR A 208 28.44 -27.28 -5.17
N ALA A 209 29.35 -27.78 -6.01
CA ALA A 209 29.21 -28.99 -6.83
C ALA A 209 28.99 -30.24 -5.98
#